data_b78fad94aa3b6b370db3e28af61be0f4
#
_entry.id   b78fad94aa3b6b370db3e28af61be0f4
#
_cell.length_a   1.000
_cell.length_b   1.000
_cell.length_c   1.000
_cell.angle_alpha   90.00
_cell.angle_beta   90.00
_cell.angle_gamma   90.00
#
_symmetry.space_group_name_H-M   'P 1'
#
loop_
_entity.id
_entity.type
_entity.pdbx_description
1 polymer ?
#
loop_
_entity_poly.entity_id
_entity_poly.type
_entity_poly.pdbx_seq_one_letter_code
_entity_poly.pdbx_strand_id
1 'polypeptide(L)'
;MNTPLGGTVRNRRARTSLVSAAALLTLGLTIAGCTPTSTDSRPTSSSSSSASPSPSSAATPTPPISTSAPAEPPTSSSPEAPTPIAGCTPNDAVIPAGAETSPIEDVDFDGKADTQFFAEEPDFYYGISTASGAVYMLRTDLAGPGKQSGWSAQLESGLVVTVLDDSRTATLHTFTNCAFQTTTAPDGSDASIDLKGMADAHGVQCSSANGGRWLNETVATRLESGRFTITSSTIDFSSNGTTATRGIPSEVVVDVPADDPRVALASQSTCGDIPKVATSGM
;
A
#
# COMPACT_ATOMS: atom_id res chain seq x y z
N MET A 1 -22.57 -16.22 -55.93
CA MET A 1 -22.25 -17.63 -56.20
C MET A 1 -20.96 -18.00 -55.49
N ASN A 2 -20.97 -19.08 -54.76
CA ASN A 2 -19.90 -19.72 -54.01
C ASN A 2 -19.62 -19.25 -52.59
N THR A 3 -20.34 -19.87 -51.65
CA THR A 3 -19.98 -20.10 -50.24
C THR A 3 -19.00 -21.27 -50.13
N PRO A 4 -18.04 -21.29 -49.21
CA PRO A 4 -17.68 -22.54 -48.59
C PRO A 4 -17.92 -22.54 -47.08
N LEU A 5 -18.53 -23.61 -46.64
CA LEU A 5 -18.62 -24.15 -45.29
C LEU A 5 -17.22 -24.58 -44.79
N GLY A 6 -16.88 -24.26 -43.56
CA GLY A 6 -15.64 -24.68 -42.90
C GLY A 6 -15.83 -24.86 -41.41
N GLY A 7 -15.92 -26.00 -41.00
CA GLY A 7 -15.77 -26.94 -39.95
C GLY A 7 -15.34 -26.46 -38.60
N THR A 8 -16.21 -26.72 -37.60
CA THR A 8 -15.98 -26.61 -36.16
C THR A 8 -15.16 -27.80 -35.67
N VAL A 9 -13.93 -27.62 -35.24
CA VAL A 9 -13.15 -28.63 -34.50
C VAL A 9 -13.32 -28.38 -33.00
N ARG A 10 -14.17 -29.18 -32.36
CA ARG A 10 -14.29 -29.26 -30.90
C ARG A 10 -13.15 -30.14 -30.36
N ASN A 11 -12.17 -29.54 -29.71
CA ASN A 11 -11.13 -30.25 -28.98
C ASN A 11 -11.59 -30.49 -27.53
N ARG A 12 -12.11 -31.69 -27.24
CA ARG A 12 -12.41 -32.16 -25.90
C ARG A 12 -11.11 -32.64 -25.25
N ARG A 13 -10.56 -31.86 -24.33
CA ARG A 13 -9.50 -32.37 -23.43
C ARG A 13 -10.16 -33.12 -22.27
N ALA A 14 -9.88 -34.42 -22.20
CA ALA A 14 -10.22 -35.29 -21.10
C ALA A 14 -9.45 -34.88 -19.83
N ARG A 15 -10.18 -34.66 -18.75
CA ARG A 15 -9.59 -34.46 -17.41
C ARG A 15 -9.44 -35.84 -16.75
N THR A 16 -8.20 -36.23 -16.55
CA THR A 16 -7.84 -37.42 -15.76
C THR A 16 -7.78 -37.03 -14.29
N SER A 17 -8.72 -37.51 -13.49
CA SER A 17 -8.72 -37.35 -12.04
C SER A 17 -7.76 -38.36 -11.42
N LEU A 18 -6.71 -37.89 -10.77
CA LEU A 18 -5.83 -38.70 -9.90
C LEU A 18 -6.37 -38.60 -8.46
N VAL A 19 -6.86 -39.71 -7.98
CA VAL A 19 -7.23 -39.92 -6.56
C VAL A 19 -5.95 -40.33 -5.84
N SER A 20 -5.46 -39.50 -4.92
CA SER A 20 -4.36 -39.87 -4.02
C SER A 20 -4.89 -40.21 -2.63
N ALA A 21 -4.58 -41.42 -2.21
CA ALA A 21 -4.93 -41.97 -0.93
C ALA A 21 -4.07 -41.39 0.20
N ALA A 22 -4.72 -41.00 1.30
CA ALA A 22 -4.08 -40.51 2.52
C ALA A 22 -3.59 -41.72 3.36
N ALA A 23 -2.32 -41.71 3.75
CA ALA A 23 -1.75 -42.58 4.74
C ALA A 23 -1.65 -41.86 6.08
N LEU A 24 -2.39 -42.30 7.09
CA LEU A 24 -2.30 -41.87 8.49
C LEU A 24 -1.07 -42.52 9.15
N LEU A 25 -0.12 -41.72 9.59
CA LEU A 25 0.93 -42.17 10.52
C LEU A 25 0.72 -41.44 11.86
N THR A 26 0.28 -42.18 12.85
CA THR A 26 0.24 -41.76 14.26
C THR A 26 1.60 -42.03 14.90
N LEU A 27 2.31 -40.98 15.32
CA LEU A 27 3.50 -41.09 16.14
C LEU A 27 3.21 -40.47 17.51
N GLY A 28 3.18 -41.34 18.55
CA GLY A 28 3.09 -40.91 19.93
C GLY A 28 4.44 -40.40 20.44
N LEU A 29 4.45 -39.28 21.16
CA LEU A 29 5.63 -38.77 21.84
C LEU A 29 5.29 -38.51 23.31
N THR A 30 6.03 -39.18 24.18
CA THR A 30 5.96 -39.14 25.65
C THR A 30 6.61 -37.85 26.18
N ILE A 31 5.91 -37.25 27.15
CA ILE A 31 6.31 -36.01 27.80
C ILE A 31 7.20 -36.34 29.01
N ALA A 32 8.41 -35.86 29.06
CA ALA A 32 9.25 -35.81 30.26
C ALA A 32 9.25 -34.38 30.81
N GLY A 33 8.79 -34.20 32.03
CA GLY A 33 8.69 -32.90 32.70
C GLY A 33 10.05 -32.39 33.18
N CYS A 34 10.23 -31.11 33.12
CA CYS A 34 11.24 -30.36 33.86
C CYS A 34 10.61 -29.16 34.54
N THR A 35 10.69 -29.12 35.86
CA THR A 35 10.31 -28.01 36.74
C THR A 35 11.31 -26.87 36.65
N PRO A 36 10.90 -25.60 36.52
CA PRO A 36 11.80 -24.46 36.66
C PRO A 36 11.87 -24.02 38.12
N THR A 37 13.10 -23.85 38.59
CA THR A 37 13.47 -23.25 39.88
C THR A 37 13.40 -21.72 39.73
N SER A 38 12.63 -21.09 40.60
CA SER A 38 12.57 -19.64 40.76
C SER A 38 13.86 -19.09 41.38
N THR A 39 14.45 -18.12 40.73
CA THR A 39 15.49 -17.26 41.38
C THR A 39 15.04 -15.82 41.28
N ASP A 40 14.67 -15.32 42.44
CA ASP A 40 14.32 -13.93 42.74
C ASP A 40 15.59 -13.06 42.67
N SER A 41 15.62 -12.04 41.86
CA SER A 41 16.66 -11.00 41.90
C SER A 41 16.07 -9.66 41.51
N ARG A 42 15.75 -8.91 42.54
CA ARG A 42 15.32 -7.51 42.52
C ARG A 42 16.55 -6.60 42.33
N PRO A 43 16.63 -5.71 41.38
CA PRO A 43 17.54 -4.56 41.47
C PRO A 43 16.79 -3.28 41.86
N THR A 44 17.41 -2.64 42.79
CA THR A 44 17.10 -1.39 43.48
C THR A 44 17.17 -0.20 42.55
N SER A 45 16.17 0.68 42.71
CA SER A 45 16.10 2.01 42.09
C SER A 45 17.23 2.91 42.56
N SER A 46 17.89 3.60 41.65
CA SER A 46 18.73 4.76 41.93
C SER A 46 18.26 5.93 41.08
N SER A 47 17.57 6.84 41.72
CA SER A 47 17.24 8.17 41.23
C SER A 47 18.50 9.05 41.27
N SER A 48 18.89 9.61 40.14
CA SER A 48 19.88 10.69 40.05
C SER A 48 19.24 11.92 39.43
N SER A 49 18.96 12.89 40.30
CA SER A 49 18.61 14.25 39.94
C SER A 49 19.84 15.01 39.47
N SER A 50 19.88 15.53 38.27
CA SER A 50 20.89 16.49 37.80
C SER A 50 20.23 17.83 37.55
N ALA A 51 20.63 18.80 38.36
CA ALA A 51 20.30 20.22 38.26
C ALA A 51 21.00 20.85 37.06
N SER A 52 20.26 21.63 36.28
CA SER A 52 20.74 22.47 35.20
C SER A 52 21.23 23.83 35.76
N PRO A 53 22.42 24.32 35.41
CA PRO A 53 22.79 25.71 35.67
C PRO A 53 22.36 26.62 34.53
N SER A 54 21.70 27.71 34.90
CA SER A 54 21.31 28.86 34.03
C SER A 54 22.58 29.66 33.65
N PRO A 55 22.80 30.01 32.38
CA PRO A 55 23.83 30.99 32.05
C PRO A 55 23.33 32.42 32.13
N SER A 56 24.11 33.22 32.82
CA SER A 56 24.01 34.66 33.04
C SER A 56 24.11 35.45 31.73
N SER A 57 23.21 36.43 31.57
CA SER A 57 23.22 37.39 30.46
C SER A 57 24.42 38.33 30.55
N ALA A 58 25.26 38.34 29.52
CA ALA A 58 26.26 39.38 29.30
C ALA A 58 25.71 40.46 28.35
N ALA A 59 25.76 41.70 28.79
CA ALA A 59 25.36 42.87 28.00
C ALA A 59 26.37 43.16 26.86
N THR A 60 25.90 43.27 25.64
CA THR A 60 26.67 43.67 24.47
C THR A 60 26.54 45.17 24.24
N PRO A 61 27.64 45.94 23.97
CA PRO A 61 27.56 47.36 23.71
C PRO A 61 27.00 47.68 22.32
N THR A 62 26.18 48.72 22.27
CA THR A 62 25.54 49.29 21.10
C THR A 62 26.56 49.97 20.16
N PRO A 63 26.65 49.63 18.86
CA PRO A 63 27.43 50.38 17.90
C PRO A 63 26.67 51.64 17.41
N PRO A 64 27.40 52.67 16.91
CA PRO A 64 26.80 53.96 16.52
C PRO A 64 25.97 53.85 15.26
N ILE A 65 24.89 54.64 15.24
CA ILE A 65 23.93 54.77 14.15
C ILE A 65 24.61 55.49 12.97
N SER A 66 24.84 54.76 11.87
CA SER A 66 25.15 55.36 10.56
C SER A 66 23.85 55.67 9.85
N THR A 67 23.62 56.98 9.61
CA THR A 67 22.49 57.50 8.83
C THR A 67 22.75 57.23 7.36
N SER A 68 22.17 56.21 6.80
CA SER A 68 22.17 55.97 5.34
C SER A 68 20.96 56.61 4.69
N ALA A 69 21.19 57.23 3.53
CA ALA A 69 20.19 57.89 2.69
C ALA A 69 19.02 56.97 2.29
N PRO A 70 17.82 57.52 1.98
CA PRO A 70 16.67 56.74 1.57
C PRO A 70 16.96 56.00 0.27
N ALA A 71 16.95 54.67 0.31
CA ALA A 71 16.95 53.81 -0.86
C ALA A 71 15.57 53.88 -1.54
N GLU A 72 15.53 53.98 -2.84
CA GLU A 72 14.32 53.85 -3.64
C GLU A 72 13.61 52.50 -3.33
N PRO A 73 12.27 52.48 -3.27
CA PRO A 73 11.54 51.22 -3.00
C PRO A 73 11.82 50.24 -4.14
N PRO A 74 12.15 48.95 -3.80
CA PRO A 74 12.29 47.93 -4.81
C PRO A 74 10.93 47.73 -5.50
N THR A 75 10.94 47.80 -6.83
CA THR A 75 9.80 47.39 -7.65
C THR A 75 9.49 45.95 -7.32
N SER A 76 8.37 45.73 -6.62
CA SER A 76 7.88 44.41 -6.30
C SER A 76 7.50 43.73 -7.61
N SER A 77 8.37 42.85 -8.10
CA SER A 77 7.98 41.87 -9.12
C SER A 77 6.91 40.98 -8.50
N SER A 78 5.69 41.08 -9.00
CA SER A 78 4.61 40.14 -8.64
C SER A 78 5.10 38.73 -8.85
N PRO A 79 4.94 37.81 -7.87
CA PRO A 79 5.29 36.42 -8.08
C PRO A 79 4.54 35.93 -9.31
N GLU A 80 5.26 35.42 -10.29
CA GLU A 80 4.69 34.73 -11.44
C GLU A 80 3.86 33.57 -10.89
N ALA A 81 2.56 33.52 -11.23
CA ALA A 81 1.69 32.42 -10.80
C ALA A 81 2.30 31.11 -11.27
N PRO A 82 2.38 30.08 -10.44
CA PRO A 82 2.93 28.80 -10.84
C PRO A 82 2.21 28.33 -12.11
N THR A 83 2.97 27.97 -13.13
CA THR A 83 2.44 27.38 -14.36
C THR A 83 1.68 26.11 -13.96
N PRO A 84 0.40 25.95 -14.33
CA PRO A 84 -0.32 24.71 -14.05
C PRO A 84 0.49 23.53 -14.59
N ILE A 85 0.74 22.52 -13.77
CA ILE A 85 1.33 21.27 -14.24
C ILE A 85 0.28 20.69 -15.17
N ALA A 86 0.63 20.45 -16.42
CA ALA A 86 -0.29 19.85 -17.38
C ALA A 86 -0.49 18.39 -16.96
N GLY A 87 -1.71 18.04 -16.56
CA GLY A 87 -2.12 16.66 -16.28
C GLY A 87 -2.01 15.76 -17.51
N CYS A 88 -2.59 14.60 -17.44
CA CYS A 88 -2.59 13.64 -18.55
C CYS A 88 -3.38 14.17 -19.75
N THR A 89 -2.83 13.96 -20.96
CA THR A 89 -3.53 14.36 -22.19
C THR A 89 -4.79 13.51 -22.39
N PRO A 90 -5.95 14.12 -22.70
CA PRO A 90 -7.18 13.40 -23.03
C PRO A 90 -6.95 12.34 -24.12
N ASN A 91 -7.63 11.23 -24.02
CA ASN A 91 -7.61 10.15 -25.01
C ASN A 91 -9.04 9.69 -25.36
N ASP A 92 -9.18 8.82 -26.37
CA ASP A 92 -10.48 8.34 -26.83
C ASP A 92 -11.03 7.16 -25.99
N ALA A 93 -10.30 6.72 -24.96
CA ALA A 93 -10.76 5.65 -24.09
C ALA A 93 -11.90 6.16 -23.20
N VAL A 94 -12.82 5.26 -22.86
CA VAL A 94 -13.99 5.57 -22.01
C VAL A 94 -14.07 4.56 -20.87
N ILE A 95 -14.61 4.99 -19.74
CA ILE A 95 -14.92 4.08 -18.64
C ILE A 95 -15.93 3.05 -19.15
N PRO A 96 -15.67 1.72 -19.01
CA PRO A 96 -16.60 0.69 -19.42
C PRO A 96 -17.96 0.85 -18.75
N ALA A 97 -19.04 0.54 -19.49
CA ALA A 97 -20.38 0.60 -18.96
C ALA A 97 -20.55 -0.41 -17.80
N GLY A 98 -21.18 0.02 -16.72
CA GLY A 98 -21.38 -0.82 -15.53
C GLY A 98 -20.17 -0.88 -14.57
N ALA A 99 -19.07 -0.18 -14.87
CA ALA A 99 -17.95 -0.10 -13.94
C ALA A 99 -18.35 0.57 -12.62
N GLU A 100 -17.91 0.03 -11.50
CA GLU A 100 -17.95 0.72 -10.20
C GLU A 100 -16.93 1.86 -10.21
N THR A 101 -17.33 3.05 -9.80
CA THR A 101 -16.49 4.24 -9.82
C THR A 101 -16.42 4.90 -8.44
N SER A 102 -15.30 5.53 -8.12
CA SER A 102 -15.13 6.32 -6.91
C SER A 102 -14.13 7.46 -7.13
N PRO A 103 -14.34 8.64 -6.54
CA PRO A 103 -13.36 9.71 -6.59
C PRO A 103 -12.08 9.33 -5.84
N ILE A 104 -10.95 9.80 -6.35
CA ILE A 104 -9.64 9.72 -5.71
C ILE A 104 -8.95 11.09 -5.73
N GLU A 105 -7.80 11.17 -5.09
CA GLU A 105 -6.93 12.35 -5.13
C GLU A 105 -6.49 12.66 -6.57
N ASP A 106 -5.90 13.85 -6.76
CA ASP A 106 -5.25 14.24 -8.00
C ASP A 106 -4.02 13.35 -8.26
N VAL A 107 -4.11 12.42 -9.21
CA VAL A 107 -3.05 11.46 -9.51
C VAL A 107 -2.23 11.80 -10.76
N ASP A 108 -2.67 12.81 -11.53
CA ASP A 108 -1.93 13.32 -12.68
C ASP A 108 -1.36 14.73 -12.45
N PHE A 109 -1.56 15.28 -11.25
CA PHE A 109 -1.01 16.55 -10.78
C PHE A 109 -1.51 17.77 -11.56
N ASP A 110 -2.74 17.73 -12.09
CA ASP A 110 -3.39 18.86 -12.76
C ASP A 110 -4.09 19.83 -11.79
N GLY A 111 -4.12 19.50 -10.50
CA GLY A 111 -4.76 20.27 -9.43
C GLY A 111 -6.23 19.91 -9.21
N LYS A 112 -6.74 18.84 -9.82
CA LYS A 112 -8.13 18.38 -9.69
C LYS A 112 -8.17 16.92 -9.28
N ALA A 113 -9.20 16.58 -8.51
CA ALA A 113 -9.45 15.19 -8.14
C ALA A 113 -9.84 14.34 -9.35
N ASP A 114 -9.37 13.10 -9.36
CA ASP A 114 -9.59 12.11 -10.40
C ASP A 114 -10.63 11.06 -9.98
N THR A 115 -10.85 10.07 -10.82
CA THR A 115 -11.79 8.98 -10.57
C THR A 115 -11.10 7.64 -10.83
N GLN A 116 -11.19 6.72 -9.89
CA GLN A 116 -10.84 5.32 -10.10
C GLN A 116 -12.09 4.51 -10.44
N PHE A 117 -11.89 3.39 -11.15
CA PHE A 117 -12.98 2.50 -11.48
C PHE A 117 -12.54 1.04 -11.55
N PHE A 118 -13.51 0.13 -11.38
CA PHE A 118 -13.33 -1.30 -11.62
C PHE A 118 -14.41 -1.79 -12.57
N ALA A 119 -14.02 -2.43 -13.68
CA ALA A 119 -14.91 -3.00 -14.69
C ALA A 119 -14.74 -4.53 -14.73
N GLU A 120 -15.86 -5.25 -14.92
CA GLU A 120 -15.88 -6.72 -14.99
C GLU A 120 -15.95 -7.24 -16.43
N GLU A 121 -16.45 -6.45 -17.36
CA GLU A 121 -16.66 -6.85 -18.76
C GLU A 121 -15.93 -5.91 -19.74
N PRO A 122 -15.38 -6.43 -20.85
CA PRO A 122 -15.32 -7.86 -21.26
C PRO A 122 -14.25 -8.68 -20.51
N ASP A 123 -13.39 -8.04 -19.77
CA ASP A 123 -12.34 -8.57 -18.90
C ASP A 123 -12.29 -7.70 -17.65
N PHE A 124 -11.64 -8.18 -16.59
CA PHE A 124 -11.45 -7.41 -15.37
C PHE A 124 -10.41 -6.32 -15.58
N TYR A 125 -10.83 -5.07 -15.43
CA TYR A 125 -9.97 -3.89 -15.50
C TYR A 125 -10.13 -3.01 -14.27
N TYR A 126 -9.01 -2.65 -13.69
CA TYR A 126 -8.94 -1.48 -12.83
C TYR A 126 -8.51 -0.29 -13.68
N GLY A 127 -9.00 0.92 -13.37
CA GLY A 127 -8.61 2.08 -14.15
C GLY A 127 -8.69 3.40 -13.40
N ILE A 128 -8.10 4.40 -14.03
CA ILE A 128 -8.12 5.80 -13.61
C ILE A 128 -8.64 6.64 -14.77
N SER A 129 -9.60 7.50 -14.46
CA SER A 129 -10.09 8.55 -15.35
C SER A 129 -9.68 9.88 -14.76
N THR A 130 -8.84 10.63 -15.46
CA THR A 130 -8.38 11.93 -14.99
C THR A 130 -9.40 13.03 -15.26
N ALA A 131 -9.34 14.12 -14.49
CA ALA A 131 -10.23 15.26 -14.66
C ALA A 131 -10.07 15.93 -16.05
N SER A 132 -8.91 15.74 -16.70
CA SER A 132 -8.65 16.19 -18.06
C SER A 132 -9.40 15.40 -19.12
N GLY A 133 -9.97 14.21 -18.78
CA GLY A 133 -10.71 13.32 -19.68
C GLY A 133 -9.86 12.19 -20.27
N ALA A 134 -8.67 11.91 -19.73
CA ALA A 134 -7.90 10.74 -20.11
C ALA A 134 -8.35 9.52 -19.28
N VAL A 135 -8.43 8.35 -19.91
CA VAL A 135 -8.79 7.09 -19.26
C VAL A 135 -7.69 6.07 -19.47
N TYR A 136 -7.22 5.48 -18.39
CA TYR A 136 -6.17 4.47 -18.37
C TYR A 136 -6.70 3.21 -17.70
N MET A 137 -6.39 2.06 -18.27
CA MET A 137 -6.87 0.76 -17.80
C MET A 137 -5.70 -0.18 -17.58
N LEU A 138 -5.75 -0.88 -16.46
CA LEU A 138 -4.86 -1.97 -16.10
C LEU A 138 -5.67 -3.26 -16.07
N ARG A 139 -5.35 -4.21 -16.95
CA ARG A 139 -5.97 -5.52 -16.91
C ARG A 139 -5.49 -6.25 -15.67
N THR A 140 -6.42 -6.85 -14.92
CA THR A 140 -6.07 -7.63 -13.74
C THR A 140 -5.91 -9.09 -14.11
N ASP A 141 -4.80 -9.70 -13.68
CA ASP A 141 -4.54 -11.14 -13.81
C ASP A 141 -4.85 -11.89 -12.50
N LEU A 142 -5.59 -11.25 -11.59
CA LEU A 142 -5.99 -11.84 -10.32
C LEU A 142 -6.90 -13.04 -10.59
N ALA A 143 -6.45 -14.24 -10.21
CA ALA A 143 -7.12 -15.50 -10.51
C ALA A 143 -7.98 -16.03 -9.35
N GLY A 144 -8.12 -15.27 -8.28
CA GLY A 144 -8.87 -15.66 -7.10
C GLY A 144 -10.37 -15.78 -7.38
N PRO A 145 -11.07 -16.73 -6.73
CA PRO A 145 -12.52 -16.86 -6.85
C PRO A 145 -13.27 -15.79 -6.04
N GLY A 146 -12.56 -14.92 -5.36
CA GLY A 146 -13.10 -13.87 -4.51
C GLY A 146 -13.45 -12.60 -5.27
N LYS A 147 -14.09 -11.69 -4.56
CA LYS A 147 -14.33 -10.33 -5.04
C LYS A 147 -12.98 -9.66 -5.31
N GLN A 148 -12.80 -9.15 -6.52
CA GLN A 148 -11.63 -8.34 -6.84
C GLN A 148 -11.89 -6.89 -6.46
N SER A 149 -10.89 -6.21 -5.97
CA SER A 149 -10.98 -4.80 -5.60
C SER A 149 -9.66 -4.08 -5.84
N GLY A 150 -9.71 -2.76 -5.89
CA GLY A 150 -8.53 -1.94 -6.04
C GLY A 150 -8.72 -0.54 -5.49
N TRP A 151 -7.59 0.11 -5.24
CA TRP A 151 -7.53 1.51 -4.86
C TRP A 151 -6.21 2.13 -5.31
N SER A 152 -6.21 3.45 -5.51
CA SER A 152 -5.01 4.23 -5.80
C SER A 152 -4.86 5.37 -4.81
N ALA A 153 -3.64 5.64 -4.39
CA ALA A 153 -3.32 6.72 -3.48
C ALA A 153 -1.94 7.33 -3.79
N GLN A 154 -1.82 8.64 -3.58
CA GLN A 154 -0.53 9.32 -3.63
C GLN A 154 0.23 9.08 -2.32
N LEU A 155 1.51 8.68 -2.43
CA LEU A 155 2.43 8.57 -1.32
C LEU A 155 3.17 9.87 -1.06
N GLU A 156 3.81 9.99 0.10
CA GLU A 156 4.63 11.16 0.49
C GLU A 156 5.74 11.45 -0.52
N SER A 157 6.27 10.42 -1.17
CA SER A 157 7.27 10.57 -2.24
C SER A 157 6.73 11.23 -3.52
N GLY A 158 5.43 11.49 -3.61
CA GLY A 158 4.76 11.95 -4.84
C GLY A 158 4.42 10.81 -5.81
N LEU A 159 4.78 9.57 -5.50
CA LEU A 159 4.44 8.41 -6.31
C LEU A 159 2.98 8.00 -6.08
N VAL A 160 2.24 7.72 -7.14
CA VAL A 160 0.89 7.14 -7.03
C VAL A 160 1.00 5.63 -7.05
N VAL A 161 0.63 4.99 -5.96
CA VAL A 161 0.55 3.52 -5.86
C VAL A 161 -0.87 3.06 -6.16
N THR A 162 -0.99 1.94 -6.86
CA THR A 162 -2.23 1.21 -7.09
C THR A 162 -2.10 -0.19 -6.50
N VAL A 163 -3.04 -0.56 -5.67
CA VAL A 163 -3.10 -1.90 -5.07
C VAL A 163 -4.36 -2.59 -5.55
N LEU A 164 -4.19 -3.76 -6.15
CA LEU A 164 -5.28 -4.62 -6.58
C LEU A 164 -5.30 -5.88 -5.73
N ASP A 165 -6.44 -6.32 -5.26
CA ASP A 165 -6.55 -7.54 -4.45
C ASP A 165 -7.75 -8.41 -4.84
N ASP A 166 -7.60 -9.73 -4.68
CA ASP A 166 -8.64 -10.75 -4.84
C ASP A 166 -9.05 -11.39 -3.50
N SER A 167 -8.78 -10.72 -2.40
CA SER A 167 -8.93 -11.19 -1.02
C SER A 167 -7.95 -12.30 -0.61
N ARG A 168 -7.03 -12.72 -1.49
CA ARG A 168 -5.95 -13.68 -1.19
C ARG A 168 -4.59 -13.06 -1.42
N THR A 169 -4.46 -12.34 -2.51
CA THR A 169 -3.21 -11.72 -2.94
C THR A 169 -3.48 -10.26 -3.25
N ALA A 170 -2.61 -9.39 -2.79
CA ALA A 170 -2.55 -8.00 -3.23
C ALA A 170 -1.36 -7.83 -4.16
N THR A 171 -1.56 -7.24 -5.33
CA THR A 171 -0.50 -6.88 -6.29
C THR A 171 -0.27 -5.38 -6.27
N LEU A 172 1.00 -4.99 -6.41
CA LEU A 172 1.42 -3.60 -6.37
C LEU A 172 1.73 -3.10 -7.78
N HIS A 173 1.16 -1.96 -8.11
CA HIS A 173 1.41 -1.23 -9.34
C HIS A 173 1.63 0.24 -9.00
N THR A 174 2.16 0.99 -9.94
CA THR A 174 2.23 2.45 -9.83
C THR A 174 1.61 3.10 -11.04
N PHE A 175 1.08 4.31 -10.86
CA PHE A 175 0.61 5.15 -11.95
C PHE A 175 1.56 6.35 -12.06
N THR A 176 2.30 6.41 -13.15
CA THR A 176 3.30 7.46 -13.38
C THR A 176 3.40 7.77 -14.88
N ASN A 177 3.63 9.03 -15.22
CA ASN A 177 3.68 9.50 -16.61
C ASN A 177 2.45 9.05 -17.41
N CYS A 178 1.27 9.11 -16.81
CA CYS A 178 0.00 8.75 -17.45
C CYS A 178 -0.04 7.28 -17.93
N ALA A 179 0.55 6.39 -17.17
CA ALA A 179 0.54 4.96 -17.46
C ALA A 179 0.68 4.13 -16.18
N PHE A 180 0.00 2.98 -16.16
CA PHE A 180 0.25 1.97 -15.13
C PHE A 180 1.57 1.26 -15.40
N GLN A 181 2.33 1.06 -14.33
CA GLN A 181 3.58 0.31 -14.32
C GLN A 181 3.42 -0.90 -13.40
N THR A 182 3.77 -2.08 -13.86
CA THR A 182 3.92 -3.24 -12.98
C THR A 182 5.13 -3.03 -12.08
N THR A 183 4.93 -3.17 -10.79
CA THR A 183 6.02 -3.10 -9.81
C THR A 183 6.56 -4.49 -9.57
N THR A 184 7.87 -4.66 -9.53
CA THR A 184 8.53 -5.93 -9.25
C THR A 184 9.18 -5.96 -7.87
N ALA A 185 9.28 -7.13 -7.27
CA ALA A 185 10.11 -7.38 -6.11
C ALA A 185 11.61 -7.41 -6.50
N PRO A 186 12.54 -7.38 -5.53
CA PRO A 186 13.98 -7.41 -5.83
C PRO A 186 14.48 -8.64 -6.59
N ASP A 187 13.74 -9.74 -6.55
CA ASP A 187 14.04 -10.97 -7.29
C ASP A 187 13.51 -10.96 -8.73
N GLY A 188 12.84 -9.89 -9.13
CA GLY A 188 12.26 -9.70 -10.46
C GLY A 188 10.88 -10.32 -10.66
N SER A 189 10.28 -10.94 -9.64
CA SER A 189 8.87 -11.35 -9.65
C SER A 189 7.96 -10.13 -9.49
N ASP A 190 6.68 -10.27 -9.83
CA ASP A 190 5.70 -9.22 -9.57
C ASP A 190 5.59 -8.96 -8.06
N ALA A 191 5.60 -7.68 -7.66
CA ALA A 191 5.47 -7.31 -6.27
C ALA A 191 4.06 -7.66 -5.78
N SER A 192 3.98 -8.65 -4.92
CA SER A 192 2.72 -9.16 -4.39
C SER A 192 2.83 -9.52 -2.90
N ILE A 193 1.70 -9.49 -2.21
CA ILE A 193 1.57 -9.82 -0.80
C ILE A 193 0.46 -10.85 -0.67
N ASP A 194 0.78 -12.00 -0.05
CA ASP A 194 -0.21 -13.04 0.25
C ASP A 194 -1.02 -12.63 1.49
N LEU A 195 -2.25 -12.15 1.28
CA LEU A 195 -3.14 -11.65 2.34
C LEU A 195 -3.64 -12.75 3.29
N LYS A 196 -3.55 -14.01 2.88
CA LYS A 196 -4.06 -15.18 3.64
C LYS A 196 -2.99 -16.26 3.82
N GLY A 197 -1.81 -15.86 4.29
CA GLY A 197 -0.77 -16.82 4.66
C GLY A 197 -1.29 -17.92 5.59
N MET A 198 -0.76 -19.13 5.48
CA MET A 198 -1.26 -20.30 6.25
C MET A 198 -1.01 -20.19 7.76
N ALA A 199 0.01 -19.46 8.18
CA ALA A 199 0.39 -19.30 9.60
C ALA A 199 0.17 -17.86 10.10
N ASP A 200 0.30 -16.88 9.22
CA ASP A 200 0.25 -15.46 9.50
C ASP A 200 -0.80 -14.78 8.60
N ALA A 201 -1.45 -13.75 9.11
CA ALA A 201 -2.26 -12.87 8.29
C ALA A 201 -1.39 -11.69 7.81
N HIS A 202 -1.46 -11.38 6.53
CA HIS A 202 -0.76 -10.26 5.93
C HIS A 202 -1.76 -9.23 5.37
N GLY A 203 -1.49 -7.96 5.58
CA GLY A 203 -2.29 -6.86 5.06
C GLY A 203 -1.43 -5.78 4.41
N VAL A 204 -2.05 -5.03 3.52
CA VAL A 204 -1.45 -3.83 2.91
C VAL A 204 -2.22 -2.63 3.40
N GLN A 205 -1.54 -1.67 4.00
CA GLN A 205 -2.16 -0.52 4.62
C GLN A 205 -1.38 0.75 4.36
N CYS A 206 -2.07 1.89 4.34
CA CYS A 206 -1.40 3.18 4.44
C CYS A 206 -1.29 3.61 5.90
N SER A 207 -0.13 4.14 6.27
CA SER A 207 0.04 4.96 7.46
C SER A 207 0.22 6.41 7.08
N SER A 208 -0.21 7.31 7.96
CA SER A 208 -0.05 8.75 7.75
C SER A 208 0.64 9.37 8.96
N ALA A 209 1.65 10.19 8.71
CA ALA A 209 2.31 10.99 9.72
C ALA A 209 2.79 12.32 9.09
N ASN A 210 2.73 13.41 9.83
CA ASN A 210 3.19 14.74 9.40
C ASN A 210 2.67 15.18 8.01
N GLY A 211 1.47 14.73 7.63
CA GLY A 211 0.86 15.05 6.33
C GLY A 211 1.32 14.17 5.17
N GLY A 212 2.30 13.28 5.37
CA GLY A 212 2.72 12.30 4.39
C GLY A 212 1.98 10.96 4.54
N ARG A 213 1.97 10.16 3.49
CA ARG A 213 1.37 8.82 3.44
C ARG A 213 2.42 7.80 3.00
N TRP A 214 2.50 6.68 3.69
CA TRP A 214 3.40 5.56 3.39
C TRP A 214 2.61 4.28 3.24
N LEU A 215 3.03 3.44 2.30
CA LEU A 215 2.50 2.09 2.17
C LEU A 215 3.24 1.16 3.13
N ASN A 216 2.49 0.32 3.85
CA ASN A 216 3.05 -0.66 4.78
C ASN A 216 2.46 -2.04 4.53
N GLU A 217 3.27 -3.06 4.73
CA GLU A 217 2.81 -4.40 4.97
C GLU A 217 2.67 -4.62 6.47
N THR A 218 1.54 -5.14 6.90
CA THR A 218 1.28 -5.49 8.30
C THR A 218 1.07 -6.99 8.40
N VAL A 219 1.82 -7.64 9.29
CA VAL A 219 1.77 -9.08 9.53
C VAL A 219 1.27 -9.34 10.94
N ALA A 220 0.24 -10.18 11.07
CA ALA A 220 -0.24 -10.67 12.37
C ALA A 220 0.14 -12.13 12.53
N THR A 221 1.17 -12.40 13.32
CA THR A 221 1.65 -13.74 13.65
C THR A 221 0.99 -14.27 14.90
N ARG A 222 0.34 -15.44 14.80
CA ARG A 222 -0.32 -16.07 15.93
C ARG A 222 0.68 -16.77 16.85
N LEU A 223 0.61 -16.46 18.15
CA LEU A 223 1.38 -17.10 19.21
C LEU A 223 0.71 -18.39 19.69
N GLU A 224 1.46 -19.26 20.38
CA GLU A 224 0.93 -20.48 21.01
C GLU A 224 -0.18 -20.18 22.03
N SER A 225 -0.13 -19.03 22.68
CA SER A 225 -1.17 -18.53 23.59
C SER A 225 -2.50 -18.21 22.90
N GLY A 226 -2.56 -18.21 21.56
CA GLY A 226 -3.69 -17.76 20.77
C GLY A 226 -3.77 -16.24 20.58
N ARG A 227 -2.83 -15.51 21.14
CA ARG A 227 -2.66 -14.06 20.96
C ARG A 227 -1.76 -13.79 19.74
N PHE A 228 -1.56 -12.53 19.37
CA PHE A 228 -0.83 -12.17 18.17
C PHE A 228 0.35 -11.24 18.45
N THR A 229 1.35 -11.32 17.60
CA THR A 229 2.34 -10.26 17.39
C THR A 229 1.99 -9.55 16.08
N ILE A 230 1.87 -8.23 16.11
CA ILE A 230 1.66 -7.40 14.92
C ILE A 230 2.98 -6.76 14.57
N THR A 231 3.42 -6.93 13.33
CA THR A 231 4.62 -6.30 12.77
C THR A 231 4.23 -5.46 11.57
N SER A 232 4.63 -4.20 11.54
CA SER A 232 4.42 -3.32 10.39
C SER A 232 5.77 -2.94 9.78
N SER A 233 5.89 -3.04 8.45
CA SER A 233 7.08 -2.70 7.68
C SER A 233 6.69 -1.80 6.52
N THR A 234 7.43 -0.71 6.31
CA THR A 234 7.23 0.15 5.14
C THR A 234 7.53 -0.61 3.87
N ILE A 235 6.81 -0.34 2.81
CA ILE A 235 7.12 -0.78 1.45
C ILE A 235 7.76 0.40 0.72
N ASP A 236 9.04 0.28 0.44
CA ASP A 236 9.83 1.31 -0.21
C ASP A 236 9.85 1.09 -1.72
N PHE A 237 9.54 2.12 -2.49
CA PHE A 237 9.55 2.08 -3.94
C PHE A 237 10.82 2.74 -4.49
N SER A 238 11.31 2.24 -5.63
CA SER A 238 12.27 2.98 -6.44
C SER A 238 11.64 4.30 -6.91
N SER A 239 12.47 5.29 -7.24
CA SER A 239 12.02 6.64 -7.64
C SER A 239 11.08 6.66 -8.86
N ASN A 240 11.14 5.63 -9.70
CA ASN A 240 10.26 5.45 -10.87
C ASN A 240 9.11 4.46 -10.61
N GLY A 241 8.96 3.92 -9.39
CA GLY A 241 7.88 3.01 -9.02
C GLY A 241 7.98 1.59 -9.56
N THR A 242 9.05 1.24 -10.29
CA THR A 242 9.15 -0.08 -10.95
C THR A 242 9.60 -1.20 -10.02
N THR A 243 10.12 -0.87 -8.84
CA THR A 243 10.56 -1.87 -7.85
C THR A 243 10.03 -1.52 -6.48
N ALA A 244 9.53 -2.50 -5.75
CA ALA A 244 9.12 -2.38 -4.35
C ALA A 244 9.96 -3.30 -3.47
N THR A 245 10.37 -2.79 -2.31
CA THR A 245 11.17 -3.54 -1.34
C THR A 245 10.53 -3.40 0.04
N ARG A 246 10.39 -4.51 0.76
CA ARG A 246 9.98 -4.45 2.17
C ARG A 246 11.13 -3.89 3.00
N GLY A 247 10.85 -2.80 3.72
CA GLY A 247 11.75 -2.21 4.69
C GLY A 247 11.88 -3.05 5.97
N ILE A 248 12.70 -2.58 6.88
CA ILE A 248 12.77 -3.16 8.23
C ILE A 248 11.48 -2.87 8.99
N PRO A 249 11.07 -3.73 9.94
CA PRO A 249 9.91 -3.46 10.78
C PRO A 249 10.03 -2.10 11.49
N SER A 250 9.06 -1.24 11.28
CA SER A 250 8.96 0.09 11.91
C SER A 250 8.16 0.06 13.21
N GLU A 251 7.26 -0.93 13.35
CA GLU A 251 6.44 -1.14 14.54
C GLU A 251 6.32 -2.63 14.83
N VAL A 252 6.47 -2.99 16.11
CA VAL A 252 6.23 -4.35 16.60
C VAL A 252 5.40 -4.26 17.89
N VAL A 253 4.19 -4.82 17.87
CA VAL A 253 3.30 -4.90 19.03
C VAL A 253 3.09 -6.36 19.38
N VAL A 254 3.46 -6.73 20.59
CA VAL A 254 3.40 -8.12 21.07
C VAL A 254 2.19 -8.36 21.97
N ASP A 255 1.78 -9.61 22.04
CA ASP A 255 0.74 -10.07 22.98
C ASP A 255 -0.62 -9.36 22.78
N VAL A 256 -1.03 -9.22 21.53
CA VAL A 256 -2.29 -8.59 21.13
C VAL A 256 -3.44 -9.63 21.16
N PRO A 257 -4.61 -9.33 21.73
CA PRO A 257 -5.74 -10.27 21.72
C PRO A 257 -6.31 -10.44 20.30
N ALA A 258 -6.96 -11.56 20.02
CA ALA A 258 -7.48 -11.90 18.70
C ALA A 258 -8.59 -10.96 18.19
N ASP A 259 -9.28 -10.28 19.09
CA ASP A 259 -10.34 -9.29 18.81
C ASP A 259 -9.82 -7.87 18.68
N ASP A 260 -8.51 -7.64 18.79
CA ASP A 260 -7.90 -6.34 18.52
C ASP A 260 -8.11 -5.97 17.03
N PRO A 261 -8.59 -4.76 16.73
CA PRO A 261 -8.88 -4.34 15.35
C PRO A 261 -7.66 -4.40 14.43
N ARG A 262 -6.44 -4.28 14.94
CA ARG A 262 -5.20 -4.39 14.16
C ARG A 262 -5.00 -5.81 13.59
N VAL A 263 -5.47 -6.84 14.30
CA VAL A 263 -5.42 -8.22 13.79
C VAL A 263 -6.32 -8.38 12.57
N ALA A 264 -7.52 -7.79 12.60
CA ALA A 264 -8.41 -7.80 11.44
C ALA A 264 -7.83 -7.00 10.26
N LEU A 265 -7.22 -5.85 10.51
CA LEU A 265 -6.57 -5.03 9.49
C LEU A 265 -5.39 -5.74 8.83
N ALA A 266 -4.64 -6.56 9.57
CA ALA A 266 -3.51 -7.33 9.04
C ALA A 266 -3.89 -8.39 7.99
N SER A 267 -5.17 -8.54 7.65
CA SER A 267 -5.63 -9.41 6.55
C SER A 267 -6.37 -8.65 5.45
N GLN A 268 -6.19 -7.34 5.40
CA GLN A 268 -6.90 -6.47 4.48
C GLN A 268 -5.93 -5.65 3.64
N SER A 269 -6.43 -5.21 2.47
CA SER A 269 -5.80 -4.18 1.67
C SER A 269 -6.62 -2.90 1.82
N THR A 270 -6.06 -1.83 2.40
CA THR A 270 -6.78 -0.58 2.65
C THR A 270 -5.82 0.60 2.78
N CYS A 271 -6.29 1.80 2.47
CA CYS A 271 -5.49 3.03 2.59
C CYS A 271 -6.28 4.13 3.31
N GLY A 272 -6.55 3.92 4.59
CA GLY A 272 -7.29 4.87 5.40
C GLY A 272 -8.71 5.12 4.86
N ASP A 273 -8.98 6.35 4.52
CA ASP A 273 -10.26 6.84 3.97
C ASP A 273 -10.36 6.77 2.44
N ILE A 274 -9.29 6.31 1.75
CA ILE A 274 -9.35 6.08 0.30
C ILE A 274 -10.36 4.97 0.02
N PRO A 275 -11.43 5.26 -0.76
CA PRO A 275 -12.42 4.26 -1.09
C PRO A 275 -11.85 3.19 -2.02
N LYS A 276 -12.35 1.97 -1.91
CA LYS A 276 -12.08 0.91 -2.88
C LYS A 276 -13.17 0.87 -3.94
N VAL A 277 -12.79 0.55 -5.16
CA VAL A 277 -13.69 0.06 -6.20
C VAL A 277 -13.52 -1.44 -6.35
N ALA A 278 -14.60 -2.17 -6.65
CA ALA A 278 -14.58 -3.61 -6.61
C ALA A 278 -15.57 -4.23 -7.59
N THR A 279 -15.38 -5.51 -7.88
CA THR A 279 -16.38 -6.29 -8.63
C THR A 279 -17.62 -6.53 -7.79
N SER A 280 -18.76 -6.77 -8.45
CA SER A 280 -20.00 -7.16 -7.77
C SER A 280 -19.87 -8.48 -6.99
N GLY A 281 -18.85 -9.28 -7.33
CA GLY A 281 -18.64 -10.63 -6.80
C GLY A 281 -19.64 -11.63 -7.41
N MET A 282 -19.15 -12.81 -7.77
CA MET A 282 -19.98 -13.95 -8.18
C MET A 282 -20.44 -14.75 -6.97
#